data_233932a274b8283ace9cccbd37f58f09
#
_entry.id   233932a274b8283ace9cccbd37f58f09
#
_cell.length_a   1.000
_cell.length_b   1.000
_cell.length_c   1.000
_cell.angle_alpha   90.00
_cell.angle_beta   90.00
_cell.angle_gamma   90.00
#
_symmetry.space_group_name_H-M   'P 1'
#
loop_
_entity.id
_entity.type
_entity.pdbx_description
1 polymer ?
#
loop_
_entity_poly.entity_id
_entity_poly.type
_entity_poly.pdbx_seq_one_letter_code
_entity_poly.pdbx_strand_id
1 'polypeptide(L)'
;MILPRTLAGVAAAAAILTALPAAAQDTPVAIGISGWTGFAPLTLAKEAGLFKKFGLDVSIKKIPQKDRHLAIASGDIQCAATTVETWVVWNANGVATTQIFQLDKSYGADGMVVKPSVAKITDLKGKTVAASAPGTAPYFTLAWML
;
A
#
# COMPACT_ATOMS: atom_id res chain seq x y z
N MET A 1 -38.80 19.59 -62.44
CA MET A 1 -39.00 19.55 -60.93
C MET A 1 -37.63 19.38 -60.32
N ILE A 2 -37.02 20.51 -59.88
CA ILE A 2 -35.64 20.60 -59.42
C ILE A 2 -35.69 20.70 -57.88
N LEU A 3 -35.25 19.68 -57.18
CA LEU A 3 -35.09 19.71 -55.73
C LEU A 3 -33.79 20.43 -55.34
N PRO A 4 -33.78 21.28 -54.28
CA PRO A 4 -32.57 22.00 -53.88
C PRO A 4 -31.64 21.14 -53.08
N ARG A 5 -30.37 21.09 -53.52
CA ARG A 5 -29.24 20.33 -52.96
C ARG A 5 -28.55 21.03 -51.77
N THR A 6 -29.19 21.95 -51.07
CA THR A 6 -28.52 22.83 -50.08
C THR A 6 -28.72 22.48 -48.59
N LEU A 7 -29.36 21.36 -48.25
CA LEU A 7 -29.60 21.00 -46.87
C LEU A 7 -28.65 19.93 -46.27
N ALA A 8 -27.73 19.35 -47.07
CA ALA A 8 -26.82 18.30 -46.60
C ALA A 8 -25.52 18.84 -45.95
N GLY A 9 -25.22 20.12 -46.10
CA GLY A 9 -23.94 20.71 -45.64
C GLY A 9 -23.94 21.20 -44.18
N VAL A 10 -25.10 21.45 -43.59
CA VAL A 10 -25.20 22.08 -42.26
C VAL A 10 -25.20 21.04 -41.14
N ALA A 11 -25.60 19.79 -41.38
CA ALA A 11 -25.62 18.72 -40.37
C ALA A 11 -24.24 18.17 -40.02
N ALA A 12 -23.26 18.26 -40.92
CA ALA A 12 -21.90 17.75 -40.69
C ALA A 12 -21.03 18.67 -39.81
N ALA A 13 -21.31 19.97 -39.78
CA ALA A 13 -20.55 20.95 -38.99
C ALA A 13 -20.94 20.97 -37.49
N ALA A 14 -22.14 20.50 -37.13
CA ALA A 14 -22.62 20.48 -35.75
C ALA A 14 -22.09 19.27 -34.91
N ALA A 15 -21.58 18.22 -35.57
CA ALA A 15 -21.10 17.02 -34.87
C ALA A 15 -19.65 17.14 -34.35
N ILE A 16 -18.89 18.16 -34.71
CA ILE A 16 -17.48 18.32 -34.34
C ILE A 16 -17.30 19.11 -33.03
N LEU A 17 -18.34 19.78 -32.53
CA LEU A 17 -18.23 20.68 -31.36
C LEU A 17 -18.47 20.03 -29.99
N THR A 18 -18.69 18.73 -29.91
CA THR A 18 -19.00 18.07 -28.60
C THR A 18 -17.96 17.07 -28.13
N ALA A 19 -16.77 16.98 -28.72
CA ALA A 19 -15.65 16.28 -28.15
C ALA A 19 -15.00 17.17 -27.08
N LEU A 20 -15.70 17.40 -25.96
CA LEU A 20 -15.05 17.88 -24.74
C LEU A 20 -13.98 16.85 -24.41
N PRO A 21 -12.72 17.25 -24.17
CA PRO A 21 -11.72 16.30 -23.65
C PRO A 21 -12.30 15.74 -22.35
N ALA A 22 -12.56 14.43 -22.33
CA ALA A 22 -12.87 13.73 -21.09
C ALA A 22 -11.67 14.01 -20.17
N ALA A 23 -11.86 14.82 -19.14
CA ALA A 23 -10.84 15.01 -18.13
C ALA A 23 -10.46 13.61 -17.64
N ALA A 24 -9.20 13.22 -17.79
CA ALA A 24 -8.73 11.93 -17.32
C ALA A 24 -9.05 11.84 -15.83
N GLN A 25 -9.92 10.91 -15.46
CA GLN A 25 -10.27 10.69 -14.07
C GLN A 25 -9.06 10.11 -13.36
N ASP A 26 -8.72 10.67 -12.17
CA ASP A 26 -7.65 10.13 -11.35
C ASP A 26 -7.88 8.64 -11.06
N THR A 27 -6.82 7.86 -11.15
CA THR A 27 -6.87 6.41 -10.87
C THR A 27 -6.99 6.19 -9.36
N PRO A 28 -8.07 5.55 -8.87
CA PRO A 28 -8.23 5.28 -7.45
C PRO A 28 -7.25 4.21 -6.99
N VAL A 29 -6.53 4.46 -5.89
CA VAL A 29 -5.59 3.53 -5.27
C VAL A 29 -5.79 3.53 -3.76
N ALA A 30 -6.07 2.38 -3.18
CA ALA A 30 -6.13 2.20 -1.73
C ALA A 30 -4.81 1.61 -1.21
N ILE A 31 -4.21 2.25 -0.20
CA ILE A 31 -2.96 1.83 0.44
C ILE A 31 -3.22 1.45 1.89
N GLY A 32 -2.92 0.20 2.25
CA GLY A 32 -3.00 -0.29 3.64
C GLY A 32 -1.74 0.06 4.43
N ILE A 33 -1.89 0.74 5.57
CA ILE A 33 -0.79 1.06 6.49
C ILE A 33 -1.18 0.76 7.95
N SER A 34 -0.21 0.80 8.87
CA SER A 34 -0.44 0.89 10.32
C SER A 34 -0.08 2.28 10.84
N GLY A 35 -0.17 2.48 12.16
CA GLY A 35 0.26 3.71 12.81
C GLY A 35 1.77 3.86 12.99
N TRP A 36 2.60 3.02 12.37
CA TRP A 36 4.04 3.13 12.48
C TRP A 36 4.56 4.37 11.76
N THR A 37 5.46 5.11 12.42
CA THR A 37 5.94 6.42 11.97
C THR A 37 6.72 6.38 10.66
N GLY A 38 7.39 5.27 10.34
CA GLY A 38 8.08 5.07 9.06
C GLY A 38 7.16 5.09 7.83
N PHE A 39 5.83 5.02 8.03
CA PHE A 39 4.84 5.17 6.94
C PHE A 39 4.33 6.61 6.78
N ALA A 40 4.80 7.56 7.61
CA ALA A 40 4.41 8.97 7.54
C ALA A 40 4.61 9.60 6.15
N PRO A 41 5.66 9.27 5.36
CA PRO A 41 5.83 9.80 4.01
C PRO A 41 4.61 9.58 3.10
N LEU A 42 3.91 8.45 3.22
CA LEU A 42 2.69 8.18 2.43
C LEU A 42 1.55 9.13 2.80
N THR A 43 1.36 9.37 4.10
CA THR A 43 0.36 10.32 4.59
C THR A 43 0.70 11.74 4.15
N LEU A 44 1.97 12.13 4.28
CA LEU A 44 2.44 13.44 3.84
C LEU A 44 2.23 13.64 2.34
N ALA A 45 2.58 12.66 1.51
CA ALA A 45 2.39 12.72 0.07
C ALA A 45 0.91 12.89 -0.31
N LYS A 46 0.02 12.22 0.40
CA LYS A 46 -1.43 12.37 0.21
C LYS A 46 -1.89 13.78 0.58
N GLU A 47 -1.59 14.24 1.81
CA GLU A 47 -2.04 15.55 2.32
C GLU A 47 -1.45 16.71 1.51
N ALA A 48 -0.22 16.58 1.01
CA ALA A 48 0.41 17.55 0.11
C ALA A 48 -0.09 17.48 -1.34
N GLY A 49 -1.03 16.60 -1.65
CA GLY A 49 -1.60 16.44 -3.00
C GLY A 49 -0.62 15.91 -4.04
N LEU A 50 0.49 15.27 -3.60
CA LEU A 50 1.51 14.78 -4.53
C LEU A 50 0.98 13.65 -5.43
N PHE A 51 0.15 12.75 -4.90
CA PHE A 51 -0.44 11.69 -5.69
C PHE A 51 -1.35 12.23 -6.81
N LYS A 52 -2.14 13.27 -6.52
CA LYS A 52 -3.02 13.90 -7.53
C LYS A 52 -2.24 14.53 -8.67
N LYS A 53 -1.03 15.03 -8.43
CA LYS A 53 -0.17 15.55 -9.52
C LYS A 53 0.20 14.48 -10.55
N PHE A 54 0.09 13.21 -10.18
CA PHE A 54 0.34 12.06 -11.05
C PHE A 54 -0.93 11.32 -11.45
N GLY A 55 -2.09 11.93 -11.31
CA GLY A 55 -3.38 11.34 -11.68
C GLY A 55 -3.81 10.17 -10.79
N LEU A 56 -3.41 10.19 -9.51
CA LEU A 56 -3.78 9.16 -8.54
C LEU A 56 -4.69 9.74 -7.45
N ASP A 57 -5.84 9.11 -7.24
CA ASP A 57 -6.71 9.37 -6.09
C ASP A 57 -6.44 8.34 -4.99
N VAL A 58 -5.52 8.70 -4.09
CA VAL A 58 -5.03 7.78 -3.06
C VAL A 58 -5.87 7.86 -1.78
N SER A 59 -6.40 6.72 -1.37
CA SER A 59 -6.99 6.51 -0.04
C SER A 59 -6.03 5.71 0.86
N ILE A 60 -5.84 6.17 2.11
CA ILE A 60 -5.01 5.47 3.09
C ILE A 60 -5.93 4.77 4.09
N LYS A 61 -5.82 3.44 4.17
CA LYS A 61 -6.58 2.60 5.08
C LYS A 61 -5.69 2.09 6.23
N LYS A 62 -6.13 2.29 7.46
CA LYS A 62 -5.44 1.72 8.64
C LYS A 62 -5.84 0.26 8.79
N ILE A 63 -4.92 -0.63 8.48
CA ILE A 63 -5.12 -2.09 8.56
C ILE A 63 -3.95 -2.69 9.36
N PRO A 64 -4.20 -3.54 10.37
CA PRO A 64 -3.13 -4.25 11.07
C PRO A 64 -2.23 -5.02 10.11
N GLN A 65 -0.93 -5.07 10.37
CA GLN A 65 0.06 -5.70 9.47
C GLN A 65 -0.30 -7.16 9.15
N LYS A 66 -0.77 -7.89 10.14
CA LYS A 66 -1.16 -9.30 10.02
C LYS A 66 -2.34 -9.54 9.06
N ASP A 67 -3.15 -8.51 8.78
CA ASP A 67 -4.39 -8.63 7.99
C ASP A 67 -4.27 -8.03 6.57
N ARG A 68 -3.19 -7.29 6.26
CA ARG A 68 -3.04 -6.58 4.97
C ARG A 68 -3.00 -7.51 3.77
N HIS A 69 -2.41 -8.70 3.91
CA HIS A 69 -2.38 -9.68 2.83
C HIS A 69 -3.79 -10.16 2.44
N LEU A 70 -4.70 -10.26 3.40
CA LEU A 70 -6.10 -10.60 3.14
C LEU A 70 -6.79 -9.48 2.36
N ALA A 71 -6.53 -8.22 2.74
CA ALA A 71 -7.09 -7.06 2.05
C ALA A 71 -6.54 -6.90 0.61
N ILE A 72 -5.29 -7.31 0.35
CA ILE A 72 -4.74 -7.39 -1.02
C ILE A 72 -5.43 -8.53 -1.79
N ALA A 73 -5.53 -9.70 -1.19
CA ALA A 73 -6.12 -10.88 -1.83
C ALA A 73 -7.61 -10.68 -2.17
N SER A 74 -8.35 -9.94 -1.34
CA SER A 74 -9.74 -9.57 -1.61
C SER A 74 -9.91 -8.43 -2.62
N GLY A 75 -8.84 -7.68 -2.93
CA GLY A 75 -8.91 -6.49 -3.78
C GLY A 75 -9.34 -5.21 -3.04
N ASP A 76 -9.52 -5.25 -1.73
CA ASP A 76 -9.90 -4.09 -0.92
C ASP A 76 -8.84 -2.98 -0.91
N ILE A 77 -7.59 -3.36 -1.12
CA ILE A 77 -6.45 -2.46 -1.31
C ILE A 77 -5.58 -2.94 -2.47
N GLN A 78 -4.99 -2.01 -3.20
CA GLN A 78 -4.07 -2.29 -4.31
C GLN A 78 -2.61 -2.30 -3.85
N CYS A 79 -2.31 -1.58 -2.77
CA CYS A 79 -0.97 -1.45 -2.21
C CYS A 79 -0.99 -1.61 -0.69
N ALA A 80 0.12 -2.07 -0.14
CA ALA A 80 0.31 -2.10 1.32
C ALA A 80 1.75 -1.71 1.67
N ALA A 81 1.91 -0.91 2.71
CA ALA A 81 3.21 -0.74 3.32
C ALA A 81 3.45 -1.89 4.30
N THR A 82 4.61 -2.53 4.22
CA THR A 82 4.98 -3.67 5.07
C THR A 82 6.50 -3.78 5.18
N THR A 83 6.96 -4.70 5.99
CA THR A 83 8.39 -5.03 6.11
C THR A 83 8.76 -6.15 5.13
N VAL A 84 10.05 -6.23 4.77
CA VAL A 84 10.54 -7.18 3.76
C VAL A 84 10.24 -8.64 4.14
N GLU A 85 10.50 -9.02 5.39
CA GLU A 85 10.23 -10.38 5.87
C GLU A 85 8.73 -10.72 5.83
N THR A 86 7.87 -9.77 6.18
CA THR A 86 6.40 -9.95 6.07
C THR A 86 5.98 -10.10 4.61
N TRP A 87 6.54 -9.31 3.71
CA TRP A 87 6.30 -9.42 2.27
C TRP A 87 6.72 -10.80 1.72
N VAL A 88 7.87 -11.33 2.16
CA VAL A 88 8.31 -12.68 1.80
C VAL A 88 7.31 -13.73 2.26
N VAL A 89 6.81 -13.62 3.51
CA VAL A 89 5.78 -14.53 4.04
C VAL A 89 4.50 -14.47 3.22
N TRP A 90 4.04 -13.28 2.80
CA TRP A 90 2.83 -13.16 1.97
C TRP A 90 2.99 -13.89 0.64
N ASN A 91 4.12 -13.68 -0.05
CA ASN A 91 4.38 -14.35 -1.33
C ASN A 91 4.50 -15.89 -1.15
N ALA A 92 5.16 -16.35 -0.09
CA ALA A 92 5.25 -17.78 0.21
C ALA A 92 3.88 -18.43 0.49
N ASN A 93 2.91 -17.63 0.99
CA ASN A 93 1.54 -18.08 1.22
C ASN A 93 0.59 -17.80 0.04
N GLY A 94 1.11 -17.50 -1.15
CA GLY A 94 0.34 -17.37 -2.38
C GLY A 94 -0.29 -15.99 -2.62
N VAL A 95 0.00 -15.00 -1.80
CA VAL A 95 -0.41 -13.61 -2.06
C VAL A 95 0.69 -12.94 -2.89
N ALA A 96 0.63 -13.11 -4.20
CA ALA A 96 1.62 -12.59 -5.14
C ALA A 96 1.62 -11.07 -5.16
N THR A 97 2.73 -10.48 -4.74
CA THR A 97 2.93 -9.04 -4.67
C THR A 97 4.34 -8.66 -5.12
N THR A 98 4.50 -7.42 -5.59
CA THR A 98 5.79 -6.88 -6.00
C THR A 98 6.17 -5.71 -5.10
N GLN A 99 7.39 -5.72 -4.58
CA GLN A 99 7.93 -4.58 -3.86
C GLN A 99 8.33 -3.49 -4.87
N ILE A 100 7.76 -2.30 -4.73
CA ILE A 100 7.95 -1.20 -5.70
C ILE A 100 8.97 -0.15 -5.22
N PHE A 101 9.05 0.12 -3.91
CA PHE A 101 10.05 1.02 -3.34
C PHE A 101 10.18 0.84 -1.82
N GLN A 102 11.26 1.36 -1.25
CA GLN A 102 11.53 1.35 0.18
C GLN A 102 11.18 2.71 0.79
N LEU A 103 10.31 2.71 1.79
CA LEU A 103 9.91 3.92 2.53
C LEU A 103 10.93 4.28 3.61
N ASP A 104 11.50 3.28 4.28
CA ASP A 104 12.35 3.43 5.43
C ASP A 104 13.29 2.23 5.57
N LYS A 105 14.36 2.41 6.32
CA LYS A 105 15.31 1.35 6.68
C LYS A 105 15.58 1.42 8.18
N SER A 106 15.33 0.32 8.89
CA SER A 106 15.71 0.21 10.29
C SER A 106 17.24 0.23 10.44
N TYR A 107 17.71 1.09 11.32
CA TYR A 107 19.12 1.16 11.72
C TYR A 107 19.20 1.35 13.23
N GLY A 108 19.18 0.22 13.97
CA GLY A 108 19.17 0.21 15.42
C GLY A 108 17.84 0.63 16.08
N ALA A 109 16.74 0.67 15.30
CA ALA A 109 15.42 1.00 15.81
C ALA A 109 14.67 -0.20 16.38
N ASP A 110 15.06 -1.42 15.98
CA ASP A 110 14.48 -2.66 16.48
C ASP A 110 15.29 -3.20 17.66
N GLY A 111 14.60 -3.69 18.68
CA GLY A 111 15.24 -4.22 19.87
C GLY A 111 14.30 -5.06 20.73
N MET A 112 14.90 -5.86 21.59
CA MET A 112 14.21 -6.65 22.60
C MET A 112 14.46 -6.04 23.98
N VAL A 113 13.40 -5.78 24.73
CA VAL A 113 13.47 -5.36 26.12
C VAL A 113 13.25 -6.57 27.01
N VAL A 114 14.19 -6.83 27.92
CA VAL A 114 14.15 -7.95 28.86
C VAL A 114 14.33 -7.47 30.29
N LYS A 115 13.97 -8.33 31.25
CA LYS A 115 14.25 -8.06 32.68
C LYS A 115 15.77 -8.07 32.93
N PRO A 116 16.28 -7.32 33.93
CA PRO A 116 17.72 -7.29 34.26
C PRO A 116 18.34 -8.67 34.56
N SER A 117 17.51 -9.63 34.94
CA SER A 117 17.94 -11.01 35.19
C SER A 117 18.22 -11.82 33.92
N VAL A 118 17.93 -11.30 32.74
CA VAL A 118 18.20 -11.93 31.43
C VAL A 118 19.41 -11.25 30.85
N ALA A 119 20.59 -11.84 30.95
CA ALA A 119 21.83 -11.26 30.47
C ALA A 119 22.16 -11.65 29.00
N LYS A 120 21.66 -12.78 28.53
CA LYS A 120 21.90 -13.31 27.19
C LYS A 120 20.66 -14.03 26.66
N ILE A 121 20.58 -14.20 25.36
CA ILE A 121 19.41 -14.78 24.68
C ILE A 121 19.12 -16.23 25.18
N THR A 122 20.14 -17.00 25.49
CA THR A 122 19.98 -18.37 26.00
C THR A 122 19.27 -18.44 27.35
N ASP A 123 19.22 -17.34 28.12
CA ASP A 123 18.50 -17.27 29.38
C ASP A 123 16.97 -17.24 29.19
N LEU A 124 16.54 -17.04 27.94
CA LEU A 124 15.12 -17.09 27.56
C LEU A 124 14.59 -18.52 27.41
N LYS A 125 15.45 -19.52 27.37
CA LYS A 125 15.01 -20.92 27.24
C LYS A 125 14.04 -21.30 28.35
N GLY A 126 12.86 -21.80 27.95
CA GLY A 126 11.77 -22.13 28.86
C GLY A 126 11.01 -20.94 29.45
N LYS A 127 11.27 -19.73 28.98
CA LYS A 127 10.52 -18.51 29.36
C LYS A 127 9.43 -18.19 28.38
N THR A 128 8.41 -17.48 28.86
CA THR A 128 7.39 -16.87 27.98
C THR A 128 7.89 -15.51 27.48
N VAL A 129 7.95 -15.35 26.19
CA VAL A 129 8.38 -14.13 25.53
C VAL A 129 7.20 -13.55 24.73
N ALA A 130 6.98 -12.24 24.86
CA ALA A 130 5.96 -11.55 24.11
C ALA A 130 6.53 -11.05 22.80
N ALA A 131 5.79 -11.27 21.72
CA ALA A 131 6.05 -10.70 20.40
C ALA A 131 4.73 -10.25 19.77
N SER A 132 4.81 -9.59 18.61
CA SER A 132 3.63 -9.31 17.80
C SER A 132 3.07 -10.60 17.17
N ALA A 133 1.99 -10.49 16.40
CA ALA A 133 1.35 -11.63 15.76
C ALA A 133 2.28 -12.35 14.75
N PRO A 134 2.11 -13.66 14.52
CA PRO A 134 2.77 -14.36 13.40
C PRO A 134 2.60 -13.61 12.08
N GLY A 135 3.64 -13.63 11.24
CA GLY A 135 3.65 -12.89 9.97
C GLY A 135 3.97 -11.41 10.11
N THR A 136 4.46 -10.95 11.26
CA THR A 136 4.94 -9.58 11.48
C THR A 136 6.45 -9.58 11.78
N ALA A 137 7.12 -8.44 11.53
CA ALA A 137 8.55 -8.27 11.74
C ALA A 137 9.03 -8.67 13.15
N PRO A 138 8.42 -8.19 14.24
CA PRO A 138 8.88 -8.57 15.59
C PRO A 138 8.78 -10.07 15.86
N TYR A 139 7.74 -10.73 15.34
CA TYR A 139 7.59 -12.17 15.47
C TYR A 139 8.67 -12.92 14.67
N PHE A 140 8.89 -12.51 13.41
CA PHE A 140 9.91 -13.12 12.55
C PHE A 140 11.30 -12.99 13.19
N THR A 141 11.66 -11.80 13.65
CA THR A 141 12.97 -11.54 14.28
C THR A 141 13.16 -12.41 15.53
N LEU A 142 12.15 -12.48 16.40
CA LEU A 142 12.22 -13.32 17.59
C LEU A 142 12.37 -14.80 17.22
N ALA A 143 11.58 -15.31 16.28
CA ALA A 143 11.65 -16.71 15.84
C ALA A 143 12.99 -17.06 15.18
N TRP A 144 13.63 -16.08 14.53
CA TRP A 144 14.97 -16.26 13.96
C TRP A 144 16.07 -16.26 15.01
N MET A 145 15.91 -15.49 16.10
CA MET A 145 16.90 -15.38 17.18
C MET A 145 16.89 -16.56 18.14
N LEU A 146 15.77 -17.30 18.30
CA LEU A 146 15.57 -18.42 19.24
C LEU A 146 15.77 -19.78 18.56
#